data_c4e1617b2cbb3e2c2a59b18147c2940d
#
_entry.id   c4e1617b2cbb3e2c2a59b18147c2940d
#
_cell.length_a   1.000
_cell.length_b   1.000
_cell.length_c   1.000
_cell.angle_alpha   90.00
_cell.angle_beta   90.00
_cell.angle_gamma   90.00
#
_symmetry.space_group_name_H-M   'P 1'
#
loop_
_entity.id
_entity.type
_entity.pdbx_description
1 polymer ?
#
loop_
_entity_poly.entity_id
_entity_poly.type
_entity_poly.pdbx_seq_one_letter_code
_entity_poly.pdbx_strand_id
1 'polypeptide(L)'
;HTDVSVLPASRRAWAAWNYERAPSASRESAQVCLHYLLNQLQPLPVEQPVVVSLNPQRPIEDRFVVGAWDYDHPVFDLAAIRAQARVPALQGHLATFYAGAWCGYGFHEDGLKSGLRAARSLIEYLGLVPVTDDQAARRAALPGVFA
;
A
#
# COMPACT_ATOMS: atom_id res chain seq x y z
N HIS A 1 -9.75 10.32 -12.21
CA HIS A 1 -10.61 11.44 -12.64
C HIS A 1 -9.78 12.72 -12.86
N THR A 2 -10.41 13.70 -13.53
CA THR A 2 -9.79 14.99 -13.82
C THR A 2 -10.46 16.17 -13.10
N ASP A 3 -11.38 15.89 -12.17
CA ASP A 3 -12.03 16.91 -11.37
C ASP A 3 -11.07 17.47 -10.33
N VAL A 4 -10.63 18.71 -10.55
CA VAL A 4 -9.73 19.42 -9.62
C VAL A 4 -10.47 20.14 -8.50
N SER A 5 -11.80 20.13 -8.49
CA SER A 5 -12.60 20.79 -7.45
C SER A 5 -12.46 20.12 -6.08
N VAL A 6 -11.95 18.88 -6.05
CA VAL A 6 -11.62 18.14 -4.83
C VAL A 6 -10.30 18.60 -4.19
N LEU A 7 -9.48 19.36 -4.93
CA LEU A 7 -8.21 19.89 -4.45
C LEU A 7 -8.43 21.25 -3.76
N PRO A 8 -7.46 21.72 -2.95
CA PRO A 8 -7.54 23.04 -2.35
C PRO A 8 -7.79 24.16 -3.37
N ALA A 9 -8.59 25.17 -3.02
CA ALA A 9 -8.93 26.28 -3.91
C ALA A 9 -7.70 27.03 -4.46
N SER A 10 -6.65 27.13 -3.65
CA SER A 10 -5.38 27.71 -4.09
C SER A 10 -4.48 26.64 -4.71
N ARG A 11 -4.10 26.81 -5.98
CA ARG A 11 -3.15 25.91 -6.63
C ARG A 11 -1.78 25.83 -5.91
N ARG A 12 -1.40 26.85 -5.19
CA ARG A 12 -0.15 26.88 -4.39
C ARG A 12 -0.20 25.90 -3.21
N ALA A 13 -1.40 25.49 -2.78
CA ALA A 13 -1.60 24.53 -1.71
C ALA A 13 -1.75 23.09 -2.23
N TRP A 14 -1.73 22.86 -3.53
CA TRP A 14 -1.80 21.52 -4.09
C TRP A 14 -0.54 20.74 -3.73
N ALA A 15 -0.75 19.58 -3.16
CA ALA A 15 0.30 18.63 -2.82
C ALA A 15 0.07 17.31 -3.59
N ALA A 16 1.09 16.47 -3.63
CA ALA A 16 0.94 15.11 -4.16
C ALA A 16 -0.15 14.34 -3.42
N TRP A 17 -0.33 14.61 -2.12
CA TRP A 17 -1.33 14.02 -1.23
C TRP A 17 -2.16 15.14 -0.59
N ASN A 18 -3.47 15.15 -0.86
CA ASN A 18 -4.38 16.15 -0.32
C ASN A 18 -5.43 15.42 0.52
N TYR A 19 -5.40 15.65 1.83
CA TYR A 19 -6.33 15.03 2.77
C TYR A 19 -7.58 15.91 2.93
N GLU A 20 -8.76 15.32 2.77
CA GLU A 20 -10.05 15.95 3.04
C GLU A 20 -10.68 15.35 4.28
N ARG A 21 -11.10 16.22 5.20
CA ARG A 21 -11.79 15.80 6.42
C ARG A 21 -13.29 16.03 6.29
N ALA A 22 -14.08 14.99 6.59
CA ALA A 22 -15.52 15.12 6.66
C ALA A 22 -15.94 16.12 7.79
N PRO A 23 -16.85 17.07 7.52
CA PRO A 23 -17.23 18.12 8.48
C PRO A 23 -17.89 17.59 9.75
N SER A 24 -18.59 16.45 9.68
CA SER A 24 -19.54 15.99 10.71
C SER A 24 -19.22 14.62 11.31
N ALA A 25 -18.15 13.95 10.90
CA ALA A 25 -17.84 12.62 11.42
C ALA A 25 -17.05 12.70 12.73
N SER A 26 -17.40 11.86 13.72
CA SER A 26 -16.53 11.60 14.86
C SER A 26 -15.17 11.10 14.34
N ARG A 27 -14.07 11.48 15.01
CA ARG A 27 -12.70 11.14 14.58
C ARG A 27 -12.48 9.64 14.40
N GLU A 28 -13.27 8.81 15.05
CA GLU A 28 -13.10 7.36 15.11
C GLU A 28 -13.87 6.62 14.00
N SER A 29 -14.90 7.23 13.40
CA SER A 29 -15.77 6.61 12.38
C SER A 29 -15.61 7.21 10.99
N ALA A 30 -14.83 8.27 10.82
CA ALA A 30 -14.66 8.91 9.53
C ALA A 30 -13.75 8.07 8.63
N GLN A 31 -14.28 7.67 7.48
CA GLN A 31 -13.44 7.11 6.42
C GLN A 31 -12.40 8.14 6.00
N VAL A 32 -11.18 7.67 5.78
CA VAL A 32 -10.09 8.52 5.27
C VAL A 32 -10.44 8.92 3.85
N CYS A 33 -10.56 10.23 3.61
CA CYS A 33 -10.66 10.79 2.27
C CYS A 33 -9.32 11.40 1.86
N LEU A 34 -8.80 10.94 0.74
CA LEU A 34 -7.49 11.35 0.24
C LEU A 34 -7.53 11.51 -1.27
N HIS A 35 -6.96 12.62 -1.75
CA HIS A 35 -6.85 12.93 -3.16
C HIS A 35 -5.37 12.97 -3.56
N TYR A 36 -4.96 12.02 -4.39
CA TYR A 36 -3.60 11.96 -4.95
C TYR A 36 -3.55 12.74 -6.24
N LEU A 37 -2.77 13.82 -6.30
CA LEU A 37 -2.48 14.52 -7.55
C LEU A 37 -1.30 13.83 -8.24
N LEU A 38 -1.61 12.98 -9.20
CA LEU A 38 -0.63 12.09 -9.84
C LEU A 38 0.46 12.87 -10.58
N ASN A 39 0.14 14.04 -11.13
CA ASN A 39 1.14 14.90 -11.81
C ASN A 39 2.27 15.40 -10.88
N GLN A 40 2.06 15.35 -9.56
CA GLN A 40 3.10 15.67 -8.57
C GLN A 40 3.76 14.42 -7.96
N LEU A 41 3.16 13.25 -8.15
CA LEU A 41 3.71 11.98 -7.68
C LEU A 41 4.71 11.38 -8.67
N GLN A 42 4.44 11.53 -9.95
CA GLN A 42 5.25 10.94 -11.02
C GLN A 42 5.13 11.74 -12.32
N PRO A 43 6.13 11.68 -13.21
CA PRO A 43 6.02 12.26 -14.54
C PRO A 43 4.88 11.61 -15.31
N LEU A 44 3.94 12.41 -15.80
CA LEU A 44 2.87 11.95 -16.68
C LEU A 44 3.03 12.59 -18.06
N PRO A 45 2.69 11.88 -19.16
CA PRO A 45 2.75 12.42 -20.52
C PRO A 45 1.61 13.38 -20.83
N VAL A 46 0.91 13.89 -19.79
CA VAL A 46 -0.24 14.81 -19.91
C VAL A 46 -0.09 15.97 -18.92
N GLU A 47 -0.42 17.16 -19.36
CA GLU A 47 -0.41 18.37 -18.51
C GLU A 47 -1.69 18.48 -17.66
N GLN A 48 -2.79 17.89 -18.15
CA GLN A 48 -4.06 17.89 -17.43
C GLN A 48 -3.88 17.22 -16.06
N PRO A 49 -4.37 17.85 -14.98
CA PRO A 49 -4.35 17.23 -13.67
C PRO A 49 -5.10 15.90 -13.65
N VAL A 50 -4.46 14.86 -13.16
CA VAL A 50 -5.03 13.53 -12.92
C VAL A 50 -5.04 13.28 -11.44
N VAL A 51 -6.24 12.98 -10.91
CA VAL A 51 -6.46 12.77 -9.48
C VAL A 51 -6.99 11.36 -9.23
N VAL A 52 -6.44 10.67 -8.24
CA VAL A 52 -7.02 9.45 -7.67
C VAL A 52 -7.58 9.80 -6.30
N SER A 53 -8.88 9.64 -6.13
CA SER A 53 -9.58 9.90 -4.87
C SER A 53 -9.97 8.61 -4.18
N LEU A 54 -9.59 8.51 -2.92
CA LEU A 54 -10.02 7.46 -2.02
C LEU A 54 -11.16 8.00 -1.15
N ASN A 55 -12.33 7.37 -1.21
CA ASN A 55 -13.54 7.74 -0.46
C ASN A 55 -13.90 9.24 -0.58
N PRO A 56 -14.08 9.79 -1.78
CA PRO A 56 -14.39 11.21 -1.94
C PRO A 56 -15.68 11.57 -1.18
N GLN A 57 -15.67 12.70 -0.46
CA GLN A 57 -16.80 13.17 0.35
C GLN A 57 -18.00 13.59 -0.49
N ARG A 58 -17.81 13.83 -1.75
CA ARG A 58 -18.84 14.17 -2.74
C ARG A 58 -18.62 13.36 -4.01
N PRO A 59 -19.69 13.02 -4.73
CA PRO A 59 -19.57 12.33 -6.02
C PRO A 59 -18.73 13.15 -7.00
N ILE A 60 -17.86 12.47 -7.75
CA ILE A 60 -17.18 13.07 -8.89
C ILE A 60 -18.16 13.08 -10.06
N GLU A 61 -18.29 14.21 -10.74
CA GLU A 61 -19.15 14.29 -11.91
C GLU A 61 -18.69 13.34 -13.02
N ASP A 62 -19.62 12.59 -13.63
CA ASP A 62 -19.33 11.53 -14.60
C ASP A 62 -18.41 11.99 -15.75
N ARG A 63 -18.57 13.24 -16.19
CA ARG A 63 -17.70 13.80 -17.26
C ARG A 63 -16.21 13.88 -16.92
N PHE A 64 -15.87 13.83 -15.63
CA PHE A 64 -14.50 13.86 -15.17
C PHE A 64 -13.98 12.49 -14.79
N VAL A 65 -14.85 11.47 -14.67
CA VAL A 65 -14.47 10.13 -14.29
C VAL A 65 -13.73 9.43 -15.42
N VAL A 66 -12.53 8.96 -15.14
CA VAL A 66 -11.76 8.10 -16.04
C VAL A 66 -12.01 6.63 -15.71
N GLY A 67 -12.17 6.33 -14.43
CA GLY A 67 -12.49 5.00 -13.94
C GLY A 67 -12.77 5.03 -12.44
N ALA A 68 -13.52 4.03 -11.96
CA ALA A 68 -13.83 3.85 -10.54
C ALA A 68 -13.78 2.36 -10.21
N TRP A 69 -13.29 2.04 -9.03
CA TRP A 69 -13.13 0.67 -8.54
C TRP A 69 -13.42 0.62 -7.05
N ASP A 70 -14.01 -0.47 -6.61
CA ASP A 70 -14.17 -0.76 -5.19
C ASP A 70 -13.03 -1.68 -4.73
N TYR A 71 -12.36 -1.28 -3.66
CA TYR A 71 -11.29 -2.06 -3.05
C TYR A 71 -11.51 -2.20 -1.54
N ASP A 72 -11.30 -3.41 -1.03
CA ASP A 72 -11.14 -3.63 0.40
C ASP A 72 -9.74 -3.16 0.81
N HIS A 73 -9.68 -2.07 1.57
CA HIS A 73 -8.42 -1.49 2.03
C HIS A 73 -8.22 -1.74 3.53
N PRO A 74 -7.08 -2.28 3.96
CA PRO A 74 -6.80 -2.47 5.38
C PRO A 74 -6.87 -1.15 6.16
N VAL A 75 -7.60 -1.17 7.28
CA VAL A 75 -7.67 -0.03 8.19
C VAL A 75 -6.66 -0.27 9.32
N PHE A 76 -5.70 0.65 9.47
CA PHE A 76 -4.65 0.56 10.49
C PHE A 76 -5.09 1.23 11.79
N ASP A 77 -6.10 0.66 12.44
CA ASP A 77 -6.51 1.05 13.78
C ASP A 77 -5.59 0.43 14.86
N LEU A 78 -5.85 0.75 16.12
CA LEU A 78 -5.05 0.23 17.23
C LEU A 78 -5.15 -1.31 17.36
N ALA A 79 -6.28 -1.90 16.98
CA ALA A 79 -6.46 -3.34 17.00
C ALA A 79 -5.61 -4.01 15.92
N ALA A 80 -5.59 -3.45 14.70
CA ALA A 80 -4.75 -3.92 13.61
C ALA A 80 -3.25 -3.83 13.97
N ILE A 81 -2.80 -2.70 14.51
CA ILE A 81 -1.40 -2.52 14.93
C ILE A 81 -1.00 -3.54 16.00
N ARG A 82 -1.86 -3.79 16.99
CA ARG A 82 -1.62 -4.82 18.01
C ARG A 82 -1.60 -6.24 17.41
N ALA A 83 -2.46 -6.50 16.42
CA ALA A 83 -2.53 -7.79 15.74
C ALA A 83 -1.26 -8.07 14.92
N GLN A 84 -0.64 -7.05 14.30
CA GLN A 84 0.60 -7.19 13.54
C GLN A 84 1.72 -7.84 14.38
N ALA A 85 1.83 -7.52 15.66
CA ALA A 85 2.81 -8.13 16.57
C ALA A 85 2.59 -9.63 16.78
N ARG A 86 1.41 -10.16 16.49
CA ARG A 86 1.06 -11.59 16.63
C ARG A 86 1.32 -12.40 15.37
N VAL A 87 1.49 -11.75 14.20
CA VAL A 87 1.71 -12.43 12.91
C VAL A 87 2.87 -13.43 12.95
N PRO A 88 4.03 -13.13 13.59
CA PRO A 88 5.13 -14.10 13.68
C PRO A 88 4.72 -15.42 14.35
N ALA A 89 3.86 -15.37 15.38
CA ALA A 89 3.41 -16.56 16.08
C ALA A 89 2.39 -17.42 15.29
N LEU A 90 1.83 -16.87 14.22
CA LEU A 90 0.90 -17.57 13.33
C LEU A 90 1.60 -18.30 12.21
N GLN A 91 2.86 -17.96 11.92
CA GLN A 91 3.61 -18.56 10.82
C GLN A 91 3.81 -20.05 11.04
N GLY A 92 3.44 -20.84 10.03
CA GLY A 92 3.53 -22.31 10.07
C GLY A 92 2.38 -23.03 10.79
N HIS A 93 1.46 -22.30 11.44
CA HIS A 93 0.28 -22.92 12.03
C HIS A 93 -0.62 -23.48 10.91
N LEU A 94 -0.96 -24.75 11.02
CA LEU A 94 -1.68 -25.52 9.97
C LEU A 94 -1.02 -25.41 8.60
N ALA A 95 0.31 -25.40 8.54
CA ALA A 95 1.10 -25.23 7.31
C ALA A 95 0.76 -23.94 6.53
N THR A 96 0.26 -22.91 7.20
CA THR A 96 -0.16 -21.65 6.59
C THR A 96 0.82 -20.54 6.95
N PHE A 97 1.16 -19.72 5.96
CA PHE A 97 2.10 -18.59 6.10
C PHE A 97 1.47 -17.32 5.59
N TYR A 98 1.66 -16.21 6.31
CA TYR A 98 1.03 -14.93 6.04
C TYR A 98 2.07 -13.89 5.64
N ALA A 99 1.80 -13.16 4.57
CA ALA A 99 2.58 -12.03 4.14
C ALA A 99 1.67 -10.97 3.52
N GLY A 100 2.12 -9.74 3.49
CA GLY A 100 1.42 -8.61 2.87
C GLY A 100 1.85 -7.28 3.45
N ALA A 101 1.58 -6.20 2.75
CA ALA A 101 1.87 -4.86 3.22
C ALA A 101 1.11 -4.51 4.51
N TRP A 102 -0.03 -5.15 4.78
CA TRP A 102 -0.82 -5.02 6.00
C TRP A 102 -0.10 -5.51 7.28
N CYS A 103 1.00 -6.25 7.13
CA CYS A 103 1.89 -6.60 8.25
C CYS A 103 2.75 -5.43 8.74
N GLY A 104 2.64 -4.26 8.12
CA GLY A 104 3.26 -2.99 8.44
C GLY A 104 2.28 -1.85 8.18
N TYR A 105 2.75 -0.79 7.56
CA TYR A 105 1.94 0.42 7.30
C TYR A 105 1.32 0.47 5.89
N GLY A 106 1.37 -0.61 5.13
CA GLY A 106 0.75 -0.70 3.82
C GLY A 106 1.66 -0.31 2.65
N PHE A 107 2.94 -0.05 2.88
CA PHE A 107 3.89 0.30 1.82
C PHE A 107 4.46 -0.94 1.13
N HIS A 108 4.97 -0.78 -0.10
CA HIS A 108 5.62 -1.86 -0.85
C HIS A 108 6.76 -2.51 -0.06
N GLU A 109 7.54 -1.71 0.66
CA GLU A 109 8.62 -2.20 1.51
C GLU A 109 8.12 -3.08 2.66
N ASP A 110 6.96 -2.77 3.23
CA ASP A 110 6.33 -3.62 4.27
C ASP A 110 5.91 -4.96 3.69
N GLY A 111 5.38 -4.95 2.45
CA GLY A 111 5.04 -6.15 1.70
C GLY A 111 6.27 -7.04 1.48
N LEU A 112 7.37 -6.47 0.96
CA LEU A 112 8.62 -7.18 0.76
C LEU A 112 9.18 -7.76 2.06
N LYS A 113 9.28 -6.95 3.11
CA LYS A 113 9.78 -7.39 4.43
C LYS A 113 8.94 -8.52 5.02
N SER A 114 7.63 -8.45 4.88
CA SER A 114 6.73 -9.50 5.39
C SER A 114 6.88 -10.79 4.59
N GLY A 115 7.02 -10.69 3.26
CA GLY A 115 7.28 -11.83 2.38
C GLY A 115 8.59 -12.54 2.73
N LEU A 116 9.66 -11.79 2.94
CA LEU A 116 10.96 -12.35 3.36
C LEU A 116 10.87 -13.06 4.74
N ARG A 117 10.13 -12.49 5.70
CA ARG A 117 9.90 -13.15 6.99
C ARG A 117 9.11 -14.44 6.84
N ALA A 118 8.03 -14.44 6.07
CA ALA A 118 7.22 -15.63 5.82
C ALA A 118 8.03 -16.73 5.12
N ALA A 119 8.86 -16.37 4.14
CA ALA A 119 9.74 -17.30 3.46
C ALA A 119 10.77 -17.94 4.40
N ARG A 120 11.37 -17.16 5.31
CA ARG A 120 12.28 -17.70 6.34
C ARG A 120 11.56 -18.70 7.24
N SER A 121 10.36 -18.35 7.74
CA SER A 121 9.56 -19.25 8.57
C SER A 121 9.17 -20.53 7.82
N LEU A 122 8.89 -20.47 6.52
CA LEU A 122 8.64 -21.64 5.69
C LEU A 122 9.88 -22.53 5.56
N ILE A 123 11.05 -21.94 5.33
CA ILE A 123 12.32 -22.68 5.23
C ILE A 123 12.61 -23.41 6.56
N GLU A 124 12.42 -22.75 7.68
CA GLU A 124 12.57 -23.33 9.02
C GLU A 124 11.56 -24.46 9.25
N TYR A 125 10.29 -24.24 8.91
CA TYR A 125 9.21 -25.22 9.02
C TYR A 125 9.50 -26.50 8.24
N LEU A 126 10.10 -26.37 7.03
CA LEU A 126 10.47 -27.48 6.18
C LEU A 126 11.80 -28.16 6.58
N GLY A 127 12.49 -27.65 7.60
CA GLY A 127 13.81 -28.15 8.00
C GLY A 127 14.91 -27.88 6.95
N LEU A 128 14.66 -26.97 6.01
CA LEU A 128 15.64 -26.56 5.00
C LEU A 128 16.64 -25.58 5.63
N VAL A 129 17.92 -25.76 5.34
CA VAL A 129 18.95 -24.83 5.82
C VAL A 129 18.72 -23.47 5.15
N PRO A 130 18.61 -22.36 5.89
CA PRO A 130 18.50 -21.03 5.30
C PRO A 130 19.67 -20.78 4.35
N VAL A 131 19.38 -20.26 3.15
CA VAL A 131 20.42 -19.77 2.24
C VAL A 131 21.10 -18.59 2.95
N THR A 132 22.37 -18.73 3.33
CA THR A 132 23.12 -17.65 3.94
C THR A 132 23.30 -16.49 2.95
N ASP A 133 23.41 -15.25 3.46
CA ASP A 133 23.59 -14.06 2.60
C ASP A 133 24.81 -14.20 1.66
N ASP A 134 25.86 -14.93 2.06
CA ASP A 134 27.02 -15.26 1.24
C ASP A 134 26.65 -16.19 0.06
N GLN A 135 25.76 -17.14 0.27
CA GLN A 135 25.27 -18.03 -0.81
C GLN A 135 24.32 -17.29 -1.77
N ALA A 136 23.54 -16.34 -1.28
CA ALA A 136 22.70 -15.49 -2.13
C ALA A 136 23.55 -14.57 -3.01
N ALA A 137 24.60 -13.98 -2.46
CA ALA A 137 25.56 -13.16 -3.19
C ALA A 137 26.30 -13.96 -4.26
N ARG A 138 26.71 -15.20 -3.98
CA ARG A 138 27.36 -16.11 -4.96
C ARG A 138 26.41 -16.53 -6.08
N ARG A 139 25.10 -16.74 -5.80
CA ARG A 139 24.09 -17.02 -6.83
C ARG A 139 23.85 -15.83 -7.75
N ALA A 140 23.81 -14.61 -7.20
CA ALA A 140 23.68 -13.38 -7.99
C ALA A 140 24.90 -13.06 -8.85
N ALA A 141 26.07 -13.59 -8.47
CA ALA A 141 27.33 -13.39 -9.20
C ALA A 141 27.56 -14.42 -10.34
N LEU A 142 26.66 -15.39 -10.54
CA LEU A 142 26.76 -16.33 -11.64
C LEU A 142 26.14 -15.70 -12.92
N PRO A 143 26.93 -15.37 -13.94
CA PRO A 143 26.40 -14.85 -15.19
C PRO A 143 25.67 -15.98 -15.95
N GLY A 144 24.42 -15.74 -16.30
CA GLY A 144 23.79 -16.36 -17.47
C GLY A 144 23.24 -17.78 -17.33
N VAL A 145 22.28 -18.01 -16.43
CA VAL A 145 21.52 -19.28 -16.41
C VAL A 145 20.02 -19.08 -16.69
N PHE A 146 19.60 -17.92 -17.14
CA PHE A 146 18.26 -17.73 -17.72
C PHE A 146 18.38 -16.84 -18.97
N ALA A 147 18.76 -17.47 -20.07
CA ALA A 147 18.48 -17.03 -21.42
C ALA A 147 17.43 -17.94 -22.03
#